data_bc435d278b16234bc0bc5f7e1971c5b8
#
_entry.id   bc435d278b16234bc0bc5f7e1971c5b8
#
_cell.length_a   1.000
_cell.length_b   1.000
_cell.length_c   1.000
_cell.angle_alpha   90.00
_cell.angle_beta   90.00
_cell.angle_gamma   90.00
#
_symmetry.space_group_name_H-M   'P 1'
#
loop_
_entity.id
_entity.type
_entity.pdbx_description
1 polymer ?
#
loop_
_entity_poly.entity_id
_entity_poly.type
_entity_poly.pdbx_seq_one_letter_code
_entity_poly.pdbx_strand_id
1 'polypeptide(L)'
;MPDNWTWCHFGDIAEVINGKNQSKVVDANGLYPIYGSGGIMGRANDFLCPENCTVIGRKGSINNPIFVEEKFWNVDTAFGLAPTSNVLPKFLFYFCKSFDFTTLDSSTTLPSLTKTSIQQILFPLPSLSEQQRIINRIENLFECLNQIALNLV
;
A
#
# COMPACT_ATOMS: atom_id res chain seq x y z
N MET A 1 -20.54 1.97 -12.78
CA MET A 1 -19.95 2.94 -11.83
C MET A 1 -21.07 3.80 -11.24
N PRO A 2 -21.11 4.02 -9.91
CA PRO A 2 -22.09 4.93 -9.32
C PRO A 2 -21.93 6.36 -9.86
N ASP A 3 -23.03 7.09 -10.01
CA ASP A 3 -23.04 8.41 -10.65
C ASP A 3 -22.24 9.48 -9.89
N ASN A 4 -21.97 9.26 -8.60
CA ASN A 4 -21.23 10.18 -7.75
C ASN A 4 -19.75 9.81 -7.56
N TRP A 5 -19.24 8.84 -8.31
CA TRP A 5 -17.83 8.48 -8.32
C TRP A 5 -17.13 9.13 -9.51
N THR A 6 -15.84 9.43 -9.34
CA THR A 6 -15.01 10.04 -10.39
C THR A 6 -13.83 9.15 -10.71
N TRP A 7 -13.50 8.98 -11.99
CA TRP A 7 -12.24 8.36 -12.39
C TRP A 7 -11.10 9.38 -12.33
N CYS A 8 -9.99 8.98 -11.73
CA CYS A 8 -8.75 9.76 -11.73
C CYS A 8 -7.58 8.81 -11.93
N HIS A 9 -6.38 9.34 -12.06
CA HIS A 9 -5.17 8.52 -12.05
C HIS A 9 -4.67 8.33 -10.61
N PHE A 10 -4.03 7.20 -10.36
CA PHE A 10 -3.47 6.89 -9.05
C PHE A 10 -2.51 7.99 -8.56
N GLY A 11 -1.71 8.56 -9.48
CA GLY A 11 -0.79 9.66 -9.15
C GLY A 11 -1.47 10.96 -8.69
N ASP A 12 -2.78 11.11 -8.94
CA ASP A 12 -3.55 12.27 -8.49
C ASP A 12 -3.97 12.16 -7.02
N ILE A 13 -3.99 10.93 -6.46
CA ILE A 13 -4.52 10.66 -5.12
C ILE A 13 -3.47 10.05 -4.18
N ALA A 14 -2.31 9.69 -4.67
CA ALA A 14 -1.25 9.13 -3.86
C ALA A 14 0.12 9.50 -4.42
N GLU A 15 1.05 9.81 -3.52
CA GLU A 15 2.46 9.94 -3.86
C GLU A 15 3.10 8.54 -3.85
N VAL A 16 3.83 8.22 -4.92
CA VAL A 16 4.60 6.97 -5.02
C VAL A 16 6.04 7.26 -4.61
N ILE A 17 6.43 6.75 -3.45
CA ILE A 17 7.74 7.01 -2.83
C ILE A 17 8.68 5.85 -3.14
N ASN A 18 9.75 6.13 -3.88
CA ASN A 18 10.80 5.15 -4.15
C ASN A 18 11.52 4.78 -2.85
N GLY A 19 11.79 3.48 -2.69
CA GLY A 19 12.65 3.00 -1.63
C GLY A 19 14.12 3.24 -1.91
N LYS A 20 14.94 3.12 -0.87
CA LYS A 20 16.39 3.28 -0.92
C LYS A 20 17.08 2.19 -0.14
N ASN A 21 18.31 1.87 -0.51
CA ASN A 21 19.15 0.95 0.25
C ASN A 21 19.26 1.42 1.70
N GLN A 22 19.09 0.50 2.63
CA GLN A 22 19.02 0.77 4.07
C GLN A 22 20.38 0.80 4.80
N SER A 23 21.48 0.50 4.12
CA SER A 23 22.79 0.28 4.76
C SER A 23 23.23 1.42 5.65
N LYS A 24 22.89 2.66 5.32
CA LYS A 24 23.30 3.86 6.07
C LYS A 24 22.38 4.19 7.23
N VAL A 25 21.21 3.55 7.33
CA VAL A 25 20.19 3.88 8.33
C VAL A 25 19.83 2.71 9.24
N VAL A 26 20.32 1.51 8.94
CA VAL A 26 20.08 0.31 9.77
C VAL A 26 20.62 0.56 11.18
N ASP A 27 19.75 0.36 12.16
CA ASP A 27 20.03 0.51 13.57
C ASP A 27 19.09 -0.40 14.37
N ALA A 28 19.64 -1.39 15.09
CA ALA A 28 18.84 -2.33 15.86
C ALA A 28 17.97 -1.64 16.93
N ASN A 29 18.39 -0.45 17.40
CA ASN A 29 17.65 0.37 18.35
C ASN A 29 16.89 1.52 17.66
N GLY A 30 16.81 1.51 16.33
CA GLY A 30 16.12 2.54 15.55
C GLY A 30 14.63 2.64 15.84
N LEU A 31 14.08 3.84 15.72
CA LEU A 31 12.66 4.11 16.00
C LEU A 31 11.74 3.64 14.89
N TYR A 32 12.25 3.46 13.67
CA TYR A 32 11.43 3.23 12.49
C TYR A 32 11.64 1.82 11.94
N PRO A 33 10.57 1.10 11.55
CA PRO A 33 10.73 -0.19 10.88
C PRO A 33 11.25 -0.01 9.45
N ILE A 34 11.95 -1.02 8.96
CA ILE A 34 12.36 -1.14 7.56
C ILE A 34 11.46 -2.16 6.88
N TYR A 35 10.80 -1.74 5.79
CA TYR A 35 9.91 -2.60 5.01
C TYR A 35 10.51 -2.96 3.66
N GLY A 36 10.48 -4.25 3.36
CA GLY A 36 10.63 -4.77 2.01
C GLY A 36 9.27 -5.26 1.48
N SER A 37 9.26 -5.85 0.29
CA SER A 37 8.04 -6.40 -0.31
C SER A 37 7.39 -7.53 0.49
N GLY A 38 8.15 -8.22 1.32
CA GLY A 38 7.67 -9.32 2.15
C GLY A 38 7.38 -8.96 3.61
N GLY A 39 7.56 -7.70 4.01
CA GLY A 39 7.32 -7.25 5.38
C GLY A 39 8.52 -6.58 6.03
N ILE A 40 8.53 -6.58 7.38
CA ILE A 40 9.58 -5.94 8.18
C ILE A 40 10.90 -6.70 8.02
N MET A 41 11.98 -5.95 7.75
CA MET A 41 13.34 -6.49 7.58
C MET A 41 14.30 -6.05 8.70
N GLY A 42 13.91 -5.11 9.55
CA GLY A 42 14.75 -4.57 10.61
C GLY A 42 14.27 -3.22 11.10
N ARG A 43 15.18 -2.48 11.74
CA ARG A 43 14.92 -1.15 12.28
C ARG A 43 15.90 -0.14 11.70
N ALA A 44 15.49 1.11 11.64
CA ALA A 44 16.28 2.23 11.12
C ALA A 44 16.20 3.44 12.03
N ASN A 45 17.19 4.31 11.92
CA ASN A 45 17.22 5.60 12.62
C ASN A 45 16.63 6.75 11.79
N ASP A 46 16.13 6.46 10.59
CA ASP A 46 15.52 7.44 9.69
C ASP A 46 14.35 6.80 8.95
N PHE A 47 13.53 7.62 8.29
CA PHE A 47 12.36 7.18 7.54
C PHE A 47 12.27 7.87 6.17
N LEU A 48 11.59 7.24 5.22
CA LEU A 48 11.27 7.80 3.90
C LEU A 48 9.78 8.10 3.74
N CYS A 49 8.94 7.31 4.41
CA CYS A 49 7.49 7.38 4.26
C CYS A 49 6.84 7.89 5.54
N PRO A 50 5.81 8.74 5.42
CA PRO A 50 4.99 9.14 6.56
C PRO A 50 4.16 7.97 7.07
N GLU A 51 3.48 8.17 8.18
CA GLU A 51 2.51 7.25 8.74
C GLU A 51 1.31 7.04 7.81
N ASN A 52 0.62 5.91 7.98
CA ASN A 52 -0.59 5.54 7.25
C ASN A 52 -0.39 5.40 5.72
N CYS A 53 0.70 4.78 5.35
CA CYS A 53 1.01 4.44 3.95
C CYS A 53 0.76 2.97 3.66
N THR A 54 0.61 2.66 2.37
CA THR A 54 0.63 1.29 1.88
C THR A 54 1.98 0.98 1.24
N VAL A 55 2.57 -0.16 1.60
CA VAL A 55 3.77 -0.69 0.94
C VAL A 55 3.36 -1.70 -0.11
N ILE A 56 3.90 -1.56 -1.32
CA ILE A 56 3.79 -2.58 -2.37
C ILE A 56 5.17 -2.98 -2.86
N GLY A 57 5.30 -4.22 -3.34
CA GLY A 57 6.55 -4.69 -3.93
C GLY A 57 6.78 -4.07 -5.29
N ARG A 58 7.99 -3.59 -5.52
CA ARG A 58 8.48 -3.22 -6.86
C ARG A 58 9.00 -4.44 -7.60
N LYS A 59 9.64 -5.35 -6.87
CA LYS A 59 10.18 -6.63 -7.36
C LYS A 59 9.86 -7.72 -6.36
N GLY A 60 9.71 -8.95 -6.85
CA GLY A 60 9.40 -10.10 -6.01
C GLY A 60 7.90 -10.19 -5.68
N SER A 61 7.53 -10.02 -4.42
CA SER A 61 6.13 -10.09 -3.96
C SER A 61 5.37 -8.82 -4.32
N ILE A 62 4.77 -8.78 -5.51
CA ILE A 62 4.08 -7.59 -6.04
C ILE A 62 2.67 -7.44 -5.44
N ASN A 63 1.85 -8.50 -5.44
CA ASN A 63 0.45 -8.46 -5.00
C ASN A 63 0.29 -8.77 -3.50
N ASN A 64 1.12 -8.17 -2.66
CA ASN A 64 1.04 -8.32 -1.20
C ASN A 64 1.16 -6.94 -0.53
N PRO A 65 0.16 -6.04 -0.70
CA PRO A 65 0.20 -4.74 -0.07
C PRO A 65 0.14 -4.85 1.45
N ILE A 66 0.92 -3.99 2.12
CA ILE A 66 1.03 -3.94 3.58
C ILE A 66 0.66 -2.53 4.04
N PHE A 67 -0.29 -2.42 4.97
CA PHE A 67 -0.64 -1.15 5.59
C PHE A 67 0.27 -0.86 6.78
N VAL A 68 0.91 0.32 6.79
CA VAL A 68 1.87 0.71 7.82
C VAL A 68 1.38 1.97 8.52
N GLU A 69 1.07 1.85 9.81
CA GLU A 69 0.52 2.95 10.60
C GLU A 69 1.55 3.96 11.08
N GLU A 70 2.81 3.57 11.16
CA GLU A 70 3.93 4.42 11.64
C GLU A 70 4.82 4.87 10.48
N LYS A 71 5.67 5.86 10.73
CA LYS A 71 6.71 6.27 9.78
C LYS A 71 7.69 5.12 9.58
N PHE A 72 8.18 4.94 8.36
CA PHE A 72 9.04 3.81 8.03
C PHE A 72 10.01 4.10 6.89
N TRP A 73 11.02 3.25 6.80
CA TRP A 73 11.94 3.20 5.68
C TRP A 73 11.52 2.05 4.75
N ASN A 74 11.42 2.31 3.46
CA ASN A 74 11.21 1.26 2.47
C ASN A 74 12.49 1.03 1.66
N VAL A 75 12.82 -0.25 1.44
CA VAL A 75 14.00 -0.63 0.67
C VAL A 75 13.74 -0.43 -0.84
N ASP A 76 14.80 -0.50 -1.64
CA ASP A 76 14.76 -0.24 -3.08
C ASP A 76 13.87 -1.20 -3.89
N THR A 77 13.48 -2.34 -3.33
CA THR A 77 12.53 -3.29 -3.94
C THR A 77 11.08 -3.06 -3.54
N ALA A 78 10.78 -1.98 -2.83
CA ALA A 78 9.43 -1.67 -2.35
C ALA A 78 9.10 -0.19 -2.57
N PHE A 79 7.85 0.08 -3.02
CA PHE A 79 7.29 1.44 -3.06
C PHE A 79 6.48 1.70 -1.81
N GLY A 80 6.55 2.95 -1.32
CA GLY A 80 5.59 3.48 -0.35
C GLY A 80 4.53 4.32 -1.06
N LEU A 81 3.27 4.10 -0.74
CA LEU A 81 2.14 4.81 -1.32
C LEU A 81 1.52 5.69 -0.24
N ALA A 82 1.75 7.00 -0.34
CA ALA A 82 1.25 7.99 0.62
C ALA A 82 -0.02 8.66 0.08
N PRO A 83 -1.19 8.45 0.71
CA PRO A 83 -2.44 9.04 0.24
C PRO A 83 -2.44 10.57 0.40
N THR A 84 -3.08 11.25 -0.55
CA THR A 84 -3.41 12.67 -0.42
C THR A 84 -4.66 12.86 0.46
N SER A 85 -5.06 14.12 0.70
CA SER A 85 -6.25 14.42 1.51
C SER A 85 -7.58 13.95 0.90
N ASN A 86 -7.60 13.61 -0.39
CA ASN A 86 -8.81 13.20 -1.11
C ASN A 86 -9.12 11.70 -0.98
N VAL A 87 -8.20 10.92 -0.43
CA VAL A 87 -8.38 9.49 -0.24
C VAL A 87 -8.00 9.08 1.17
N LEU A 88 -8.85 8.28 1.79
CA LEU A 88 -8.56 7.74 3.12
C LEU A 88 -7.49 6.67 3.02
N PRO A 89 -6.52 6.61 3.97
CA PRO A 89 -5.42 5.66 3.93
C PRO A 89 -5.85 4.20 3.76
N LYS A 90 -6.86 3.77 4.48
CA LYS A 90 -7.36 2.39 4.39
C LYS A 90 -8.14 2.13 3.10
N PHE A 91 -8.79 3.14 2.52
CA PHE A 91 -9.43 2.99 1.21
C PHE A 91 -8.39 2.72 0.13
N LEU A 92 -7.28 3.46 0.13
CA LEU A 92 -6.15 3.20 -0.74
C LEU A 92 -5.59 1.79 -0.55
N PHE A 93 -5.40 1.38 0.70
CA PHE A 93 -4.92 0.03 1.03
C PHE A 93 -5.85 -1.06 0.48
N TYR A 94 -7.15 -0.95 0.69
CA TYR A 94 -8.11 -1.94 0.19
C TYR A 94 -8.20 -1.94 -1.33
N PHE A 95 -8.07 -0.78 -1.97
CA PHE A 95 -7.90 -0.74 -3.42
C PHE A 95 -6.69 -1.56 -3.86
N CYS A 96 -5.54 -1.36 -3.24
CA CYS A 96 -4.32 -2.12 -3.55
C CYS A 96 -4.48 -3.63 -3.30
N LYS A 97 -5.28 -4.02 -2.32
CA LYS A 97 -5.64 -5.43 -2.07
C LYS A 97 -6.45 -6.03 -3.22
N SER A 98 -7.30 -5.25 -3.86
CA SER A 98 -8.18 -5.70 -4.94
C SER A 98 -7.54 -5.61 -6.32
N PHE A 99 -6.49 -4.81 -6.48
CA PHE A 99 -5.85 -4.57 -7.77
C PHE A 99 -4.77 -5.61 -8.08
N ASP A 100 -4.76 -6.11 -9.29
CA ASP A 100 -3.71 -7.02 -9.76
C ASP A 100 -2.56 -6.24 -10.41
N PHE A 101 -1.52 -5.97 -9.64
CA PHE A 101 -0.35 -5.23 -10.10
C PHE A 101 0.48 -5.99 -11.15
N THR A 102 0.31 -7.30 -11.27
CA THR A 102 1.01 -8.06 -12.31
C THR A 102 0.58 -7.67 -13.72
N THR A 103 -0.59 -7.07 -13.87
CA THR A 103 -1.05 -6.54 -15.16
C THR A 103 -0.21 -5.37 -15.67
N LEU A 104 0.55 -4.72 -14.79
CA LEU A 104 1.46 -3.60 -15.13
C LEU A 104 2.88 -4.08 -15.43
N ASP A 105 3.17 -5.34 -15.19
CA ASP A 105 4.50 -5.90 -15.33
C ASP A 105 4.80 -6.17 -16.81
N SER A 106 5.84 -5.54 -17.32
CA SER A 106 6.35 -5.75 -18.67
C SER A 106 7.60 -6.64 -18.72
N SER A 107 8.03 -7.15 -17.57
CA SER A 107 9.22 -8.00 -17.50
C SER A 107 8.93 -9.42 -17.97
N THR A 108 9.96 -10.07 -18.54
CA THR A 108 9.86 -11.44 -19.03
C THR A 108 10.41 -12.49 -18.05
N THR A 109 11.10 -12.05 -16.99
CA THR A 109 11.82 -12.94 -16.06
C THR A 109 11.43 -12.75 -14.61
N LEU A 110 11.51 -11.54 -14.07
CA LEU A 110 11.13 -11.22 -12.69
C LEU A 110 10.10 -10.10 -12.68
N PRO A 111 9.01 -10.25 -11.90
CA PRO A 111 8.03 -9.18 -11.77
C PRO A 111 8.69 -7.86 -11.35
N SER A 112 8.44 -6.80 -12.11
CA SER A 112 9.01 -5.47 -11.84
C SER A 112 8.03 -4.37 -12.22
N LEU A 113 7.74 -3.49 -11.27
CA LEU A 113 6.88 -2.32 -11.46
C LEU A 113 7.71 -1.05 -11.59
N THR A 114 7.16 -0.06 -12.28
CA THR A 114 7.72 1.29 -12.35
C THR A 114 6.79 2.27 -11.66
N LYS A 115 7.36 3.35 -11.13
CA LYS A 115 6.60 4.46 -10.55
C LYS A 115 5.59 5.01 -11.55
N THR A 116 6.02 5.21 -12.81
CA THR A 116 5.15 5.73 -13.87
C THR A 116 3.96 4.82 -14.14
N SER A 117 4.14 3.50 -14.21
CA SER A 117 3.04 2.57 -14.45
C SER A 117 2.01 2.60 -13.31
N ILE A 118 2.47 2.72 -12.07
CA ILE A 118 1.57 2.84 -10.91
C ILE A 118 0.79 4.16 -10.96
N GLN A 119 1.46 5.27 -11.27
CA GLN A 119 0.82 6.59 -11.35
C GLN A 119 -0.28 6.64 -12.43
N GLN A 120 -0.19 5.82 -13.46
CA GLN A 120 -1.15 5.77 -14.57
C GLN A 120 -2.38 4.88 -14.31
N ILE A 121 -2.42 4.12 -13.22
CA ILE A 121 -3.57 3.28 -12.87
C ILE A 121 -4.83 4.15 -12.77
N LEU A 122 -5.91 3.71 -13.41
CA LEU A 122 -7.22 4.35 -13.25
C LEU A 122 -7.80 3.98 -11.89
N PHE A 123 -8.13 5.00 -11.12
CA PHE A 123 -8.61 4.87 -9.74
C PHE A 123 -10.04 5.39 -9.63
N PRO A 124 -10.98 4.57 -9.11
CA PRO A 124 -12.35 5.01 -8.89
C PRO A 124 -12.43 5.76 -7.55
N LEU A 125 -12.68 7.05 -7.59
CA LEU A 125 -12.68 7.93 -6.42
C LEU A 125 -14.10 8.29 -5.99
N PRO A 126 -14.60 7.69 -4.89
CA PRO A 126 -15.83 8.14 -4.23
C PRO A 126 -15.59 9.34 -3.33
N SER A 127 -16.66 9.94 -2.80
CA SER A 127 -16.54 10.92 -1.72
C SER A 127 -15.90 10.32 -0.46
N LEU A 128 -15.32 11.15 0.40
CA LEU A 128 -14.71 10.67 1.64
C LEU A 128 -15.69 9.90 2.54
N SER A 129 -16.94 10.33 2.61
CA SER A 129 -17.97 9.64 3.38
C SER A 129 -18.29 8.26 2.81
N GLU A 130 -18.34 8.13 1.50
CA GLU A 130 -18.54 6.83 0.83
C GLU A 130 -17.33 5.92 1.01
N GLN A 131 -16.12 6.47 0.93
CA GLN A 131 -14.89 5.72 1.23
C GLN A 131 -14.95 5.13 2.65
N GLN A 132 -15.35 5.93 3.64
CA GLN A 132 -15.46 5.47 5.03
C GLN A 132 -16.52 4.39 5.17
N ARG A 133 -17.65 4.53 4.50
CA ARG A 133 -18.71 3.51 4.49
C ARG A 133 -18.21 2.18 3.93
N ILE A 134 -17.44 2.23 2.84
CA ILE A 134 -16.85 1.04 2.22
C ILE A 134 -15.82 0.39 3.14
N ILE A 135 -14.93 1.18 3.74
CA ILE A 135 -13.96 0.67 4.72
C ILE A 135 -14.65 -0.05 5.86
N ASN A 136 -15.66 0.56 6.46
CA ASN A 136 -16.42 -0.02 7.57
C ASN A 136 -17.08 -1.35 7.16
N ARG A 137 -17.62 -1.41 5.96
CA ARG A 137 -18.26 -2.63 5.44
C ARG A 137 -17.25 -3.77 5.26
N ILE A 138 -16.09 -3.46 4.70
CA ILE A 138 -15.00 -4.44 4.50
C ILE A 138 -14.51 -4.96 5.85
N GLU A 139 -14.24 -4.07 6.80
CA GLU A 139 -13.72 -4.45 8.12
C GLU A 139 -14.75 -5.27 8.91
N ASN A 140 -16.03 -4.94 8.83
CA ASN A 140 -17.11 -5.72 9.45
C ASN A 140 -17.19 -7.13 8.85
N LEU A 141 -17.03 -7.27 7.53
CA LEU A 141 -17.02 -8.58 6.87
C LEU A 141 -15.83 -9.42 7.30
N PHE A 142 -14.65 -8.84 7.41
CA PHE A 142 -13.46 -9.55 7.92
C PHE A 142 -13.64 -9.97 9.37
N GLU A 143 -14.23 -9.13 10.22
CA GLU A 143 -14.54 -9.48 11.61
C GLU A 143 -15.49 -10.69 11.68
N CYS A 144 -16.55 -10.68 10.87
CA CYS A 144 -17.47 -11.82 10.79
C CYS A 144 -16.78 -13.10 10.34
N LEU A 145 -15.91 -13.03 9.34
CA LEU A 145 -15.14 -14.18 8.86
C LEU A 145 -14.18 -14.70 9.93
N ASN A 146 -13.52 -13.82 10.68
CA ASN A 146 -12.65 -14.21 11.78
C ASN A 146 -13.41 -14.91 12.89
N GLN A 147 -14.62 -14.44 13.24
CA GLN A 147 -15.48 -15.08 14.24
C GLN A 147 -15.91 -16.49 13.79
N ILE A 148 -16.26 -16.65 12.51
CA ILE A 148 -16.59 -17.95 11.94
C ILE A 148 -15.39 -18.90 12.02
N ALA A 149 -14.20 -18.43 11.63
CA ALA A 149 -12.97 -19.21 11.68
C ALA A 149 -12.64 -19.69 13.11
N LEU A 150 -12.82 -18.83 14.12
CA LEU A 150 -12.61 -19.19 15.53
C LEU A 150 -13.59 -20.27 16.02
N ASN A 151 -14.80 -20.30 15.49
CA ASN A 151 -15.84 -21.26 15.88
C ASN A 151 -15.70 -22.61 15.17
N LEU A 152 -14.85 -22.71 14.15
CA LEU A 152 -14.61 -23.94 13.41
C LEU A 152 -13.47 -24.80 14.00
N VAL A 153 -12.78 -24.31 14.98
CA VAL A 153 -11.63 -24.97 15.61
C VAL A 153 -12.07 -25.77 16.83
#